data_fe9238ebd21481b127aa1344692ebc3a
#
_entry.id   fe9238ebd21481b127aa1344692ebc3a
#
_cell.length_a   1.000
_cell.length_b   1.000
_cell.length_c   1.000
_cell.angle_alpha   90.00
_cell.angle_beta   90.00
_cell.angle_gamma   90.00
#
_symmetry.space_group_name_H-M   'P 1'
#
loop_
_entity.id
_entity.type
_entity.pdbx_description
1 polymer ?
#
loop_
_entity_poly.entity_id
_entity_poly.type
_entity_poly.pdbx_seq_one_letter_code
_entity_poly.pdbx_strand_id
1 'polypeptide(L)'
;MENSLPKYITLTEDNIDKEHICCAFSDKKCLEGYESKKEWLKKEFANGYVFRRLDARAKVFIEYVPAEYAWLPVTAPNYLMINCFWVSGQYKGQGHGYNLLQFVIEDAKKQQKNGLVTVVGTKKNHFMSDTKWLLQHGFKEIEKLPNGFSLLVMRSCLNFIQK
;
A
#
# COMPACT_ATOMS: atom_id res chain seq x y z
N MET A 1 -24.96 -0.35 -22.13
CA MET A 1 -24.00 -1.06 -21.25
C MET A 1 -23.33 -0.07 -20.34
N GLU A 2 -23.64 -0.18 -19.09
CA GLU A 2 -22.96 0.64 -18.11
C GLU A 2 -21.54 0.10 -17.90
N ASN A 3 -20.56 0.90 -18.25
CA ASN A 3 -19.19 0.64 -17.83
C ASN A 3 -19.11 0.89 -16.35
N SER A 4 -19.34 -0.16 -15.55
CA SER A 4 -19.17 -0.03 -14.11
C SER A 4 -17.69 0.21 -13.79
N LEU A 5 -17.39 1.32 -13.12
CA LEU A 5 -16.05 1.57 -12.63
C LEU A 5 -15.66 0.48 -11.61
N PRO A 6 -14.39 0.06 -11.57
CA PRO A 6 -13.95 -0.90 -10.57
C PRO A 6 -14.27 -0.41 -9.18
N LYS A 7 -14.78 -1.29 -8.33
CA LYS A 7 -15.05 -0.97 -6.95
C LYS A 7 -13.89 -1.38 -6.06
N TYR A 8 -13.55 -0.51 -5.15
CA TYR A 8 -12.52 -0.77 -4.14
C TYR A 8 -13.12 -0.65 -2.76
N ILE A 9 -12.64 -1.46 -1.84
CA ILE A 9 -13.10 -1.47 -0.46
C ILE A 9 -11.95 -1.05 0.44
N THR A 10 -12.21 -0.06 1.31
CA THR A 10 -11.28 0.29 2.38
C THR A 10 -11.72 -0.44 3.63
N LEU A 11 -10.84 -1.24 4.22
CA LEU A 11 -11.14 -1.96 5.43
C LEU A 11 -11.20 -1.02 6.62
N THR A 12 -12.15 -1.28 7.52
CA THR A 12 -12.35 -0.52 8.75
C THR A 12 -12.64 -1.50 9.89
N GLU A 13 -12.66 -0.99 11.12
CA GLU A 13 -13.06 -1.83 12.26
C GLU A 13 -14.47 -2.42 12.07
N ASP A 14 -15.33 -1.69 11.37
CA ASP A 14 -16.73 -2.11 11.18
C ASP A 14 -16.87 -3.23 10.17
N ASN A 15 -15.98 -3.33 9.17
CA ASN A 15 -16.15 -4.31 8.09
C ASN A 15 -15.08 -5.40 8.05
N ILE A 16 -14.00 -5.28 8.82
CA ILE A 16 -12.86 -6.20 8.69
C ILE A 16 -13.22 -7.66 8.98
N ASP A 17 -14.20 -7.90 9.86
CA ASP A 17 -14.63 -9.26 10.17
C ASP A 17 -15.45 -9.89 9.05
N LYS A 18 -16.06 -9.07 8.19
CA LYS A 18 -16.87 -9.53 7.06
C LYS A 18 -16.08 -9.60 5.77
N GLU A 19 -14.97 -8.85 5.68
CA GLU A 19 -14.18 -8.74 4.48
C GLU A 19 -12.91 -9.57 4.57
N HIS A 20 -12.44 -10.11 3.43
CA HIS A 20 -11.18 -10.83 3.43
C HIS A 20 -9.99 -9.85 3.30
N ILE A 21 -8.85 -10.26 3.85
CA ILE A 21 -7.56 -9.62 3.61
C ILE A 21 -6.81 -10.44 2.56
N CYS A 22 -6.23 -9.76 1.58
CA CYS A 22 -5.75 -10.43 0.36
C CYS A 22 -4.47 -11.23 0.54
N CYS A 23 -3.70 -10.96 1.58
CA CYS A 23 -2.32 -11.47 1.68
C CYS A 23 -2.21 -12.98 1.80
N ALA A 24 -3.16 -13.65 2.46
CA ALA A 24 -3.04 -15.06 2.79
C ALA A 24 -4.33 -15.88 2.67
N PHE A 25 -5.36 -15.34 2.01
CA PHE A 25 -6.66 -16.00 2.01
C PHE A 25 -6.69 -17.33 1.24
N SER A 26 -5.73 -17.56 0.37
CA SER A 26 -5.65 -18.77 -0.44
C SER A 26 -4.77 -19.86 0.17
N ASP A 27 -4.12 -19.60 1.30
CA ASP A 27 -3.20 -20.53 1.93
C ASP A 27 -3.76 -21.05 3.24
N LYS A 28 -4.20 -22.31 3.24
CA LYS A 28 -4.75 -22.96 4.43
C LYS A 28 -3.77 -23.08 5.58
N LYS A 29 -2.46 -23.13 5.27
CA LYS A 29 -1.41 -23.20 6.28
C LYS A 29 -1.21 -21.90 7.04
N CYS A 30 -1.73 -20.80 6.50
CA CYS A 30 -1.57 -19.47 7.08
C CYS A 30 -2.84 -18.96 7.77
N LEU A 31 -3.78 -19.86 8.12
CA LEU A 31 -5.03 -19.44 8.73
C LEU A 31 -4.83 -18.69 10.03
N GLU A 32 -3.94 -19.15 10.90
CA GLU A 32 -3.62 -18.45 12.14
C GLU A 32 -3.01 -17.08 11.87
N GLY A 33 -2.11 -17.00 10.90
CA GLY A 33 -1.52 -15.73 10.47
C GLY A 33 -2.56 -14.78 9.90
N TYR A 34 -3.55 -15.32 9.20
CA TYR A 34 -4.65 -14.55 8.65
C TYR A 34 -5.47 -13.86 9.75
N GLU A 35 -5.89 -14.64 10.76
CA GLU A 35 -6.65 -14.09 11.87
C GLU A 35 -5.82 -13.12 12.73
N SER A 36 -4.55 -13.45 12.94
CA SER A 36 -3.62 -12.57 13.67
C SER A 36 -3.44 -11.24 12.94
N LYS A 37 -3.40 -11.26 11.61
CA LYS A 37 -3.29 -10.04 10.84
C LYS A 37 -4.55 -9.19 10.96
N LYS A 38 -5.73 -9.80 10.97
CA LYS A 38 -6.98 -9.06 11.18
C LYS A 38 -6.99 -8.35 12.53
N GLU A 39 -6.58 -9.04 13.59
CA GLU A 39 -6.49 -8.44 14.92
C GLU A 39 -5.46 -7.32 14.97
N TRP A 40 -4.32 -7.51 14.32
CA TRP A 40 -3.30 -6.48 14.19
C TRP A 40 -3.83 -5.26 13.46
N LEU A 41 -4.54 -5.47 12.34
CA LEU A 41 -5.13 -4.37 11.57
C LEU A 41 -6.12 -3.56 12.39
N LYS A 42 -6.96 -4.23 13.19
CA LYS A 42 -7.92 -3.54 14.07
C LYS A 42 -7.22 -2.54 14.98
N LYS A 43 -6.08 -2.93 15.54
CA LYS A 43 -5.27 -2.06 16.39
C LYS A 43 -4.61 -0.92 15.59
N GLU A 44 -4.10 -1.25 14.41
CA GLU A 44 -3.39 -0.29 13.58
C GLU A 44 -4.30 0.75 12.93
N PHE A 45 -5.58 0.47 12.74
CA PHE A 45 -6.51 1.46 12.22
C PHE A 45 -6.53 2.72 13.09
N ALA A 46 -6.35 2.59 14.40
CA ALA A 46 -6.26 3.72 15.30
C ALA A 46 -5.04 4.59 15.04
N ASN A 47 -3.99 4.03 14.44
CA ASN A 47 -2.76 4.75 14.07
C ASN A 47 -2.80 5.31 12.65
N GLY A 48 -3.93 5.18 11.95
CA GLY A 48 -4.06 5.66 10.58
C GLY A 48 -3.65 4.65 9.52
N TYR A 49 -3.54 3.37 9.86
CA TYR A 49 -3.25 2.32 8.90
C TYR A 49 -4.44 2.13 7.96
N VAL A 50 -4.17 2.00 6.66
CA VAL A 50 -5.20 1.82 5.64
C VAL A 50 -4.89 0.55 4.83
N PHE A 51 -5.91 -0.27 4.65
CA PHE A 51 -5.90 -1.43 3.76
C PHE A 51 -7.03 -1.23 2.74
N ARG A 52 -6.67 -1.09 1.47
CA ARG A 52 -7.64 -0.89 0.40
C ARG A 52 -7.44 -1.93 -0.69
N ARG A 53 -8.50 -2.59 -1.08
CA ARG A 53 -8.44 -3.66 -2.07
C ARG A 53 -9.54 -3.55 -3.12
N LEU A 54 -9.34 -4.23 -4.25
CA LEU A 54 -10.40 -4.42 -5.23
C LEU A 54 -11.53 -5.24 -4.60
N ASP A 55 -12.77 -4.89 -4.93
CA ASP A 55 -13.93 -5.65 -4.49
C ASP A 55 -14.07 -6.93 -5.29
N ALA A 56 -13.12 -7.83 -5.08
CA ALA A 56 -13.06 -9.16 -5.70
C ALA A 56 -12.18 -10.06 -4.85
N ARG A 57 -12.37 -11.36 -4.96
CA ARG A 57 -11.51 -12.31 -4.27
C ARG A 57 -10.20 -12.47 -5.06
N ALA A 58 -9.32 -11.50 -4.91
CA ALA A 58 -8.08 -11.40 -5.65
C ALA A 58 -7.03 -10.67 -4.84
N LYS A 59 -5.76 -10.88 -5.20
CA LYS A 59 -4.64 -10.16 -4.58
C LYS A 59 -4.39 -8.86 -5.34
N VAL A 60 -5.28 -7.90 -5.15
CA VAL A 60 -5.19 -6.55 -5.72
C VAL A 60 -5.48 -5.58 -4.59
N PHE A 61 -4.43 -5.05 -3.98
CA PHE A 61 -4.57 -4.24 -2.77
C PHE A 61 -3.36 -3.34 -2.53
N ILE A 62 -3.55 -2.36 -1.66
CA ILE A 62 -2.47 -1.50 -1.17
C ILE A 62 -2.68 -1.28 0.34
N GLU A 63 -1.58 -1.33 1.09
CA GLU A 63 -1.57 -1.05 2.53
C GLU A 63 -0.59 0.06 2.81
N TYR A 64 -1.02 1.04 3.60
CA TYR A 64 -0.14 2.15 3.98
C TYR A 64 -0.50 2.70 5.36
N VAL A 65 0.45 3.42 5.95
CA VAL A 65 0.33 3.97 7.30
C VAL A 65 1.20 5.23 7.37
N PRO A 66 0.89 6.21 8.24
CA PRO A 66 1.86 7.28 8.50
C PRO A 66 3.21 6.70 8.86
N ALA A 67 4.27 7.21 8.25
CA ALA A 67 5.61 6.63 8.38
C ALA A 67 6.08 6.57 9.84
N GLU A 68 5.59 7.47 10.68
CA GLU A 68 5.90 7.49 12.12
C GLU A 68 5.43 6.23 12.83
N TYR A 69 4.42 5.53 12.28
CA TYR A 69 3.87 4.30 12.85
C TYR A 69 4.26 3.05 12.08
N ALA A 70 5.11 3.20 11.05
CA ALA A 70 5.60 2.04 10.31
C ALA A 70 6.59 1.26 11.18
N TRP A 71 6.52 -0.08 11.09
CA TRP A 71 7.41 -0.94 11.86
C TRP A 71 8.82 -1.02 11.28
N LEU A 72 9.02 -0.56 10.06
CA LEU A 72 10.34 -0.50 9.44
C LEU A 72 11.12 0.72 9.96
N PRO A 73 12.44 0.61 10.16
CA PRO A 73 13.24 1.72 10.67
C PRO A 73 13.51 2.75 9.58
N VAL A 74 12.45 3.40 9.12
CA VAL A 74 12.54 4.46 8.10
C VAL A 74 12.20 5.78 8.77
N THR A 75 13.11 6.75 8.69
CA THR A 75 12.88 8.09 9.18
C THR A 75 12.35 8.95 8.04
N ALA A 76 11.04 9.14 8.01
CA ALA A 76 10.38 9.93 6.98
C ALA A 76 9.21 10.70 7.61
N PRO A 77 9.52 11.75 8.43
CA PRO A 77 8.46 12.47 9.12
C PRO A 77 7.52 13.13 8.14
N ASN A 78 6.23 13.00 8.43
CA ASN A 78 5.14 13.55 7.62
C ASN A 78 5.03 12.93 6.22
N TYR A 79 5.35 11.64 6.09
CA TYR A 79 5.12 10.85 4.88
C TYR A 79 4.15 9.71 5.19
N LEU A 80 3.49 9.18 4.15
CA LEU A 80 2.79 7.91 4.24
C LEU A 80 3.71 6.81 3.73
N MET A 81 3.79 5.72 4.49
CA MET A 81 4.60 4.55 4.14
C MET A 81 3.73 3.48 3.52
N ILE A 82 4.01 3.10 2.28
CA ILE A 82 3.34 1.97 1.64
C ILE A 82 4.04 0.70 2.12
N ASN A 83 3.31 -0.12 2.89
CA ASN A 83 3.84 -1.36 3.45
C ASN A 83 3.74 -2.52 2.47
N CYS A 84 2.66 -2.56 1.68
CA CYS A 84 2.43 -3.64 0.74
C CYS A 84 1.57 -3.14 -0.40
N PHE A 85 1.90 -3.57 -1.63
CA PHE A 85 1.19 -3.14 -2.82
C PHE A 85 1.30 -4.28 -3.84
N TRP A 86 0.17 -4.84 -4.25
CA TRP A 86 0.14 -6.01 -5.09
C TRP A 86 -0.99 -5.96 -6.10
N VAL A 87 -0.69 -6.30 -7.35
CA VAL A 87 -1.70 -6.53 -8.39
C VAL A 87 -1.38 -7.89 -9.00
N SER A 88 -2.24 -8.88 -8.79
CA SER A 88 -2.01 -10.22 -9.31
C SER A 88 -2.10 -10.25 -10.84
N GLY A 89 -1.40 -11.24 -11.44
CA GLY A 89 -1.14 -11.27 -12.87
C GLY A 89 -2.34 -11.08 -13.78
N GLN A 90 -3.45 -11.75 -13.48
CA GLN A 90 -4.65 -11.66 -14.30
C GLN A 90 -5.33 -10.28 -14.28
N TYR A 91 -5.01 -9.47 -13.29
CA TYR A 91 -5.55 -8.11 -13.13
C TYR A 91 -4.59 -7.02 -13.59
N LYS A 92 -3.39 -7.39 -14.04
CA LYS A 92 -2.43 -6.42 -14.57
C LYS A 92 -2.92 -5.83 -15.89
N GLY A 93 -2.54 -4.57 -16.15
CA GLY A 93 -2.92 -3.89 -17.37
C GLY A 93 -4.34 -3.34 -17.40
N GLN A 94 -5.06 -3.39 -16.28
CA GLN A 94 -6.45 -2.91 -16.17
C GLN A 94 -6.56 -1.60 -15.39
N GLY A 95 -5.43 -1.01 -14.98
CA GLY A 95 -5.41 0.26 -14.27
C GLY A 95 -5.59 0.17 -12.75
N HIS A 96 -5.65 -1.03 -12.18
CA HIS A 96 -5.85 -1.19 -10.73
C HIS A 96 -4.70 -0.61 -9.92
N GLY A 97 -3.46 -0.85 -10.33
CA GLY A 97 -2.29 -0.29 -9.64
C GLY A 97 -2.33 1.22 -9.63
N TYR A 98 -2.63 1.83 -10.76
CA TYR A 98 -2.78 3.27 -10.87
C TYR A 98 -3.89 3.79 -9.95
N ASN A 99 -5.06 3.15 -9.98
CA ASN A 99 -6.20 3.58 -9.17
C ASN A 99 -5.92 3.49 -7.67
N LEU A 100 -5.27 2.41 -7.23
CA LEU A 100 -4.89 2.24 -5.84
C LEU A 100 -3.86 3.29 -5.42
N LEU A 101 -2.86 3.53 -6.25
CA LEU A 101 -1.83 4.54 -5.95
C LEU A 101 -2.43 5.95 -5.90
N GLN A 102 -3.34 6.28 -6.84
CA GLN A 102 -3.99 7.59 -6.84
C GLN A 102 -4.78 7.83 -5.56
N PHE A 103 -5.42 6.79 -5.04
CA PHE A 103 -6.13 6.91 -3.76
C PHE A 103 -5.17 7.32 -2.63
N VAL A 104 -3.99 6.69 -2.58
CA VAL A 104 -2.99 7.01 -1.56
C VAL A 104 -2.46 8.43 -1.74
N ILE A 105 -2.20 8.85 -2.98
CA ILE A 105 -1.76 10.21 -3.29
C ILE A 105 -2.80 11.24 -2.82
N GLU A 106 -4.07 11.00 -3.13
CA GLU A 106 -5.14 11.90 -2.71
C GLU A 106 -5.28 11.94 -1.18
N ASP A 107 -5.13 10.79 -0.51
CA ASP A 107 -5.17 10.73 0.94
C ASP A 107 -4.00 11.48 1.57
N ALA A 108 -2.81 11.36 0.98
CA ALA A 108 -1.63 12.10 1.43
C ALA A 108 -1.86 13.62 1.31
N LYS A 109 -2.49 14.06 0.23
CA LYS A 109 -2.85 15.47 0.05
C LYS A 109 -3.85 15.93 1.10
N LYS A 110 -4.88 15.13 1.37
CA LYS A 110 -5.88 15.44 2.39
C LYS A 110 -5.27 15.56 3.77
N GLN A 111 -4.30 14.72 4.09
CA GLN A 111 -3.60 14.73 5.37
C GLN A 111 -2.44 15.73 5.40
N GLN A 112 -2.20 16.46 4.31
CA GLN A 112 -1.09 17.41 4.18
C GLN A 112 0.28 16.75 4.42
N LYS A 113 0.43 15.53 3.92
CA LYS A 113 1.70 14.80 3.99
C LYS A 113 2.67 15.31 2.92
N ASN A 114 3.96 15.15 3.19
CA ASN A 114 5.02 15.57 2.26
C ASN A 114 5.14 14.63 1.05
N GLY A 115 4.62 13.43 1.14
CA GLY A 115 4.64 12.47 0.05
C GLY A 115 4.50 11.05 0.53
N LEU A 116 4.96 10.12 -0.30
CA LEU A 116 4.89 8.68 -0.07
C LEU A 116 6.30 8.10 -0.01
N VAL A 117 6.51 7.11 0.84
CA VAL A 117 7.75 6.34 0.89
C VAL A 117 7.40 4.86 0.83
N THR A 118 8.32 4.08 0.29
CA THR A 118 8.20 2.62 0.32
C THR A 118 9.58 1.98 0.26
N VAL A 119 9.71 0.78 0.79
CA VAL A 119 10.95 0.00 0.74
C VAL A 119 10.73 -1.14 -0.23
N VAL A 120 11.65 -1.32 -1.17
CA VAL A 120 11.59 -2.38 -2.18
C VAL A 120 12.87 -3.20 -2.15
N GLY A 121 12.75 -4.46 -2.55
CA GLY A 121 13.91 -5.32 -2.71
C GLY A 121 14.47 -5.28 -4.12
N THR A 122 15.75 -5.59 -4.25
CA THR A 122 16.39 -5.71 -5.57
C THR A 122 16.01 -7.00 -6.28
N LYS A 123 15.53 -7.99 -5.51
CA LYS A 123 15.00 -9.25 -6.05
C LYS A 123 13.49 -9.28 -5.85
N LYS A 124 12.77 -9.88 -6.82
CA LYS A 124 11.33 -10.07 -6.69
C LYS A 124 11.02 -10.95 -5.48
N ASN A 125 10.41 -10.37 -4.48
CA ASN A 125 9.84 -11.07 -3.35
C ASN A 125 8.33 -10.99 -3.42
N HIS A 126 7.64 -12.00 -2.86
CA HIS A 126 6.18 -12.14 -2.99
C HIS A 126 5.38 -10.97 -2.43
N PHE A 127 5.95 -10.21 -1.51
CA PHE A 127 5.21 -9.16 -0.80
C PHE A 127 5.76 -7.76 -1.04
N MET A 128 6.62 -7.60 -2.05
CA MET A 128 7.22 -6.30 -2.35
C MET A 128 6.69 -5.73 -3.64
N SER A 129 6.47 -4.44 -3.63
CA SER A 129 5.99 -3.71 -4.79
C SER A 129 6.98 -3.79 -5.95
N ASP A 130 6.47 -3.75 -7.17
CA ASP A 130 7.29 -3.77 -8.37
C ASP A 130 8.09 -2.47 -8.48
N THR A 131 9.39 -2.56 -8.25
CA THR A 131 10.29 -1.40 -8.27
C THR A 131 10.23 -0.65 -9.60
N LYS A 132 10.26 -1.37 -10.72
CA LYS A 132 10.24 -0.74 -12.04
C LYS A 132 8.96 0.05 -12.26
N TRP A 133 7.82 -0.52 -11.89
CA TRP A 133 6.54 0.14 -12.02
C TRP A 133 6.49 1.42 -11.18
N LEU A 134 6.97 1.35 -9.93
CA LEU A 134 7.00 2.50 -9.03
C LEU A 134 7.88 3.63 -9.59
N LEU A 135 9.06 3.29 -10.11
CA LEU A 135 9.94 4.28 -10.71
C LEU A 135 9.31 4.96 -11.93
N GLN A 136 8.52 4.20 -12.70
CA GLN A 136 7.79 4.76 -13.83
C GLN A 136 6.62 5.66 -13.42
N HIS A 137 6.15 5.53 -12.18
CA HIS A 137 4.98 6.25 -11.68
C HIS A 137 5.30 7.34 -10.66
N GLY A 138 6.52 7.85 -10.68
CA GLY A 138 6.88 9.04 -9.93
C GLY A 138 7.73 8.82 -8.68
N PHE A 139 8.04 7.58 -8.35
CA PHE A 139 8.96 7.29 -7.26
C PHE A 139 10.40 7.45 -7.72
N LYS A 140 11.27 7.84 -6.79
CA LYS A 140 12.71 7.92 -6.99
C LYS A 140 13.44 7.18 -5.89
N GLU A 141 14.49 6.45 -6.27
CA GLU A 141 15.37 5.82 -5.30
C GLU A 141 16.24 6.89 -4.65
N ILE A 142 16.15 7.04 -3.33
CA ILE A 142 16.94 8.04 -2.60
C ILE A 142 18.01 7.43 -1.72
N GLU A 143 17.92 6.16 -1.39
CA GLU A 143 18.86 5.50 -0.51
C GLU A 143 18.85 3.99 -0.76
N LYS A 144 20.04 3.39 -0.77
CA LYS A 144 20.20 1.93 -0.75
C LYS A 144 20.35 1.49 0.69
N LEU A 145 19.51 0.54 1.09
CA LEU A 145 19.51 0.00 2.43
C LEU A 145 20.29 -1.32 2.47
N PRO A 146 20.68 -1.81 3.68
CA PRO A 146 21.33 -3.11 3.77
C PRO A 146 20.50 -4.24 3.21
N ASN A 147 21.17 -5.35 2.84
CA ASN A 147 20.53 -6.60 2.38
C ASN A 147 19.76 -6.48 1.06
N GLY A 148 20.15 -5.55 0.20
CA GLY A 148 19.55 -5.45 -1.13
C GLY A 148 18.21 -4.74 -1.16
N PHE A 149 17.93 -3.90 -0.19
CA PHE A 149 16.72 -3.08 -0.18
C PHE A 149 17.02 -1.66 -0.63
N SER A 150 16.00 -0.96 -1.10
CA SER A 150 16.10 0.44 -1.50
C SER A 150 14.91 1.22 -0.97
N LEU A 151 15.13 2.46 -0.60
CA LEU A 151 14.10 3.39 -0.19
C LEU A 151 13.68 4.23 -1.39
N LEU A 152 12.41 4.15 -1.74
CA LEU A 152 11.82 4.94 -2.82
C LEU A 152 10.91 6.01 -2.24
N VAL A 153 10.92 7.19 -2.83
CA VAL A 153 10.14 8.34 -2.38
C VAL A 153 9.43 8.99 -3.56
N MET A 154 8.16 9.34 -3.33
CA MET A 154 7.38 10.22 -4.19
C MET A 154 7.00 11.44 -3.37
N ARG A 155 7.48 12.62 -3.75
CA ARG A 155 7.12 13.86 -3.07
C ARG A 155 5.76 14.37 -3.53
N SER A 156 4.99 14.88 -2.59
CA SER A 156 3.68 15.45 -2.90
C SER A 156 3.83 16.73 -3.74
N CYS A 157 2.91 16.90 -4.70
CA CYS A 157 2.85 18.14 -5.49
C CYS A 157 2.61 19.39 -4.63
N LEU A 158 2.05 19.23 -3.44
CA LEU A 158 1.83 20.34 -2.52
C LEU A 158 3.14 21.04 -2.12
N ASN A 159 4.23 20.28 -2.06
CA ASN A 159 5.53 20.85 -1.69
C ASN A 159 6.09 21.79 -2.75
N PHE A 160 5.66 21.65 -4.00
CA PHE A 160 6.10 22.53 -5.06
C PHE A 160 5.36 23.86 -5.07
N ILE A 161 4.19 23.91 -4.47
CA ILE A 161 3.35 25.10 -4.43
C ILE A 161 3.72 26.00 -3.25
N GLN A 162 4.35 25.45 -2.23
CA GLN A 162 4.68 26.16 -1.00
C GLN A 162 6.06 26.85 -1.02
N LYS A 163 6.71 26.85 -2.14
CA LYS A 163 8.00 27.54 -2.25
C LYS A 163 7.83 29.02 -2.45
#